data_71f6519005ebe754e94b3a2ee7005112
#
_entry.id   71f6519005ebe754e94b3a2ee7005112
#
_cell.length_a   1.000
_cell.length_b   1.000
_cell.length_c   1.000
_cell.angle_alpha   90.00
_cell.angle_beta   90.00
_cell.angle_gamma   90.00
#
_symmetry.space_group_name_H-M   'P 1'
#
loop_
_entity.id
_entity.type
_entity.pdbx_description
1 polymer ?
#
loop_
_entity_poly.entity_id
_entity_poly.type
_entity_poly.pdbx_seq_one_letter_code
_entity_poly.pdbx_strand_id
1 'polypeptide(L)'
;MAYILGTAGHVDHGKTALVKCLTGVETSHIPEEKKRGMTIELGFAALEDPVHGTVGIVDVPGHERFIRNMVAGTWGLDAAMLIVAADDGWMQMSSDHLRVLKAMHISSILLVITKSDLAEPDMIELIREDANRHCREILGRELPSVAVSAHTGAGIDELKKKITELLSAVRTAPLDKPFLYIDRAFTLKGIGITVTGTLRGKSIAVGDQLALYPGGTECKIKNIQNHHADVSSSESGMRTALNLKISEKEKVERGMLLAGLGESPVLQGSELLVRVDEYFNKQETGAGMKNHIELELATGSTNAIGAIHFNKTDPTLARVSLQEPIAGRWNQPAVLIRHGGSSILASCRILAAFDSYRAAVFKQFFSVYAGRELPSWKSCGFFITGFIEKDRAEPKELSADAKEVTVCGKQLIFTKKLAEWEAKILETAKKSQAGFTAEEIDTAVPVKVRQEILKKLCAENKLVNEGSVYKLAGSGDTLSKTAQQLLQLALKAGFDGIEIDKIQLPQVRKDARDLVKLGKLVVLENFLHYHREIYDKAVASILKGKKAGDIITIADARTATNLSRKYVIPLLNVLEKNGKVRRQENDRIVL
;
A
#
# COMPACT_ATOMS: atom_id res chain seq x y z
N MET A 1 18.76 8.92 17.49
CA MET A 1 18.36 7.89 16.52
C MET A 1 18.80 6.56 17.10
N ALA A 2 17.88 5.66 17.36
CA ALA A 2 18.20 4.34 17.89
C ALA A 2 18.73 3.43 16.79
N TYR A 3 19.67 2.58 17.09
CA TYR A 3 20.27 1.61 16.16
C TYR A 3 19.87 0.19 16.54
N ILE A 4 19.86 -0.68 15.53
CA ILE A 4 19.62 -2.11 15.70
C ILE A 4 20.77 -2.90 15.10
N LEU A 5 21.41 -3.73 15.92
CA LEU A 5 22.51 -4.62 15.56
C LEU A 5 21.98 -6.06 15.49
N GLY A 6 22.22 -6.75 14.39
CA GLY A 6 21.81 -8.16 14.23
C GLY A 6 22.98 -9.13 14.39
N THR A 7 22.71 -10.38 14.76
CA THR A 7 23.65 -11.48 14.61
C THR A 7 23.44 -12.19 13.27
N ALA A 8 24.47 -12.79 12.70
CA ALA A 8 24.41 -13.67 11.53
C ALA A 8 25.49 -14.74 11.68
N GLY A 9 25.34 -15.90 11.04
CA GLY A 9 26.30 -16.99 11.10
C GLY A 9 25.68 -18.36 11.36
N HIS A 10 26.49 -19.40 11.29
CA HIS A 10 26.05 -20.79 11.41
C HIS A 10 25.48 -21.13 12.81
N VAL A 11 24.72 -22.24 12.91
CA VAL A 11 24.33 -22.83 14.20
C VAL A 11 25.61 -23.18 14.98
N ASP A 12 25.55 -23.12 16.31
CA ASP A 12 26.67 -23.44 17.22
C ASP A 12 27.92 -22.54 17.13
N HIS A 13 27.91 -21.50 16.29
CA HIS A 13 28.96 -20.49 16.25
C HIS A 13 28.90 -19.47 17.42
N GLY A 14 28.06 -19.68 18.41
CA GLY A 14 28.02 -18.92 19.65
C GLY A 14 27.32 -17.58 19.58
N LYS A 15 26.40 -17.35 18.60
CA LYS A 15 25.63 -16.09 18.47
C LYS A 15 24.91 -15.70 19.75
N THR A 16 24.05 -16.57 20.27
CA THR A 16 23.29 -16.37 21.49
C THR A 16 24.16 -16.20 22.74
N ALA A 17 25.26 -16.97 22.82
CA ALA A 17 26.23 -16.83 23.90
C ALA A 17 26.93 -15.49 23.88
N LEU A 18 27.29 -15.00 22.67
CA LEU A 18 27.90 -13.67 22.49
C LEU A 18 26.91 -12.56 22.89
N VAL A 19 25.67 -12.64 22.46
CA VAL A 19 24.63 -11.66 22.85
C VAL A 19 24.45 -11.65 24.37
N LYS A 20 24.39 -12.80 25.00
CA LYS A 20 24.32 -12.90 26.48
C LYS A 20 25.54 -12.29 27.16
N CYS A 21 26.73 -12.52 26.64
CA CYS A 21 27.98 -11.91 27.15
C CYS A 21 27.98 -10.40 27.03
N LEU A 22 27.48 -9.84 25.91
CA LEU A 22 27.41 -8.41 25.66
C LEU A 22 26.35 -7.67 26.50
N THR A 23 25.21 -8.32 26.74
CA THR A 23 24.00 -7.66 27.30
C THR A 23 23.58 -8.19 28.67
N GLY A 24 24.07 -9.35 29.07
CA GLY A 24 23.58 -10.08 30.26
C GLY A 24 22.21 -10.78 30.06
N VAL A 25 21.57 -10.62 28.88
CA VAL A 25 20.22 -11.13 28.59
C VAL A 25 20.31 -12.46 27.85
N GLU A 26 19.60 -13.49 28.35
CA GLU A 26 19.41 -14.75 27.65
C GLU A 26 18.29 -14.59 26.62
N THR A 27 18.60 -14.70 25.33
CA THR A 27 17.64 -14.50 24.22
C THR A 27 16.84 -15.76 23.88
N SER A 28 17.29 -16.94 24.31
CA SER A 28 16.57 -18.23 24.13
C SER A 28 15.52 -18.42 25.23
N HIS A 29 14.27 -18.13 24.91
CA HIS A 29 13.16 -18.20 25.88
C HIS A 29 12.25 -19.42 25.72
N ILE A 30 12.27 -20.08 24.56
CA ILE A 30 11.38 -21.19 24.24
C ILE A 30 11.96 -22.49 24.85
N PRO A 31 11.16 -23.30 25.57
CA PRO A 31 11.63 -24.56 26.14
C PRO A 31 12.24 -25.50 25.09
N GLU A 32 11.74 -25.47 23.87
CA GLU A 32 12.22 -26.29 22.74
C GLU A 32 13.62 -25.85 22.28
N GLU A 33 13.95 -24.55 22.30
CA GLU A 33 15.29 -24.03 22.01
C GLU A 33 16.32 -24.55 23.01
N LYS A 34 15.97 -24.50 24.30
CA LYS A 34 16.84 -25.03 25.38
C LYS A 34 17.05 -26.54 25.27
N LYS A 35 16.00 -27.28 24.86
CA LYS A 35 16.08 -28.72 24.65
C LYS A 35 16.91 -29.11 23.45
N ARG A 36 16.86 -28.33 22.37
CA ARG A 36 17.58 -28.58 21.10
C ARG A 36 18.95 -27.91 21.06
N GLY A 37 19.25 -26.99 21.98
CA GLY A 37 20.49 -26.20 21.97
C GLY A 37 20.60 -25.18 20.85
N MET A 38 19.49 -24.85 20.15
CA MET A 38 19.51 -23.95 19.01
C MET A 38 18.37 -22.92 19.05
N THR A 39 18.63 -21.71 18.56
CA THR A 39 17.64 -20.65 18.41
C THR A 39 16.68 -20.98 17.26
N ILE A 40 15.37 -20.86 17.48
CA ILE A 40 14.29 -21.13 16.53
C ILE A 40 13.61 -19.82 16.12
N GLU A 41 13.28 -18.98 17.09
CA GLU A 41 12.66 -17.67 16.88
C GLU A 41 13.68 -16.53 17.03
N LEU A 42 13.26 -15.32 16.68
CA LEU A 42 14.08 -14.13 16.89
C LEU A 42 14.20 -13.83 18.39
N GLY A 43 15.45 -13.73 18.86
CA GLY A 43 15.77 -13.25 20.18
C GLY A 43 15.99 -11.73 20.19
N PHE A 44 15.69 -11.09 21.31
CA PHE A 44 15.84 -9.64 21.42
C PHE A 44 16.51 -9.28 22.73
N ALA A 45 17.50 -8.38 22.64
CA ALA A 45 18.22 -7.83 23.77
C ALA A 45 18.56 -6.35 23.54
N ALA A 46 19.13 -5.69 24.52
CA ALA A 46 19.58 -4.31 24.39
C ALA A 46 21.01 -4.20 24.94
N LEU A 47 21.85 -3.46 24.21
CA LEU A 47 23.23 -3.12 24.57
C LEU A 47 23.31 -1.64 24.87
N GLU A 48 23.83 -1.27 26.02
CA GLU A 48 24.14 0.13 26.34
C GLU A 48 25.49 0.52 25.69
N ASP A 49 25.42 1.41 24.72
CA ASP A 49 26.58 1.96 24.00
C ASP A 49 26.87 3.38 24.49
N PRO A 50 28.13 3.72 24.83
CA PRO A 50 28.47 5.01 25.43
C PRO A 50 28.25 6.22 24.49
N VAL A 51 28.18 6.01 23.18
CA VAL A 51 28.01 7.07 22.17
C VAL A 51 26.57 7.10 21.64
N HIS A 52 25.99 5.93 21.44
CA HIS A 52 24.70 5.79 20.75
C HIS A 52 23.51 5.50 21.71
N GLY A 53 23.77 5.37 23.00
CA GLY A 53 22.75 5.00 23.99
C GLY A 53 22.32 3.55 23.84
N THR A 54 21.05 3.28 24.05
CA THR A 54 20.50 1.92 23.97
C THR A 54 20.42 1.43 22.53
N VAL A 55 21.20 0.41 22.18
CA VAL A 55 21.23 -0.27 20.87
C VAL A 55 20.44 -1.58 20.97
N GLY A 56 19.40 -1.73 20.15
CA GLY A 56 18.65 -2.98 20.07
C GLY A 56 19.51 -4.08 19.45
N ILE A 57 19.46 -5.30 20.03
CA ILE A 57 20.09 -6.48 19.43
C ILE A 57 19.03 -7.46 18.98
N VAL A 58 19.15 -7.96 17.74
CA VAL A 58 18.34 -9.04 17.18
C VAL A 58 19.21 -10.28 17.01
N ASP A 59 18.94 -11.30 17.80
CA ASP A 59 19.61 -12.60 17.70
C ASP A 59 18.82 -13.51 16.76
N VAL A 60 19.42 -13.84 15.60
CA VAL A 60 18.76 -14.64 14.58
C VAL A 60 19.12 -16.12 14.67
N PRO A 61 18.18 -17.03 14.33
CA PRO A 61 18.49 -18.46 14.26
C PRO A 61 19.54 -18.77 13.20
N GLY A 62 20.43 -19.73 13.48
CA GLY A 62 21.53 -20.11 12.62
C GLY A 62 21.30 -21.34 11.73
N HIS A 63 20.20 -22.04 11.89
CA HIS A 63 19.90 -23.27 11.16
C HIS A 63 19.18 -22.98 9.85
N GLU A 64 19.52 -23.70 8.77
CA GLU A 64 18.97 -23.50 7.42
C GLU A 64 17.43 -23.47 7.35
N ARG A 65 16.75 -24.33 8.15
CA ARG A 65 15.28 -24.36 8.20
C ARG A 65 14.65 -23.05 8.64
N PHE A 66 15.42 -22.18 9.31
CA PHE A 66 14.94 -20.90 9.87
C PHE A 66 15.42 -19.68 9.08
N ILE A 67 15.91 -19.87 7.85
CA ILE A 67 16.37 -18.79 6.99
C ILE A 67 15.30 -17.70 6.81
N ARG A 68 14.00 -18.06 6.80
CA ARG A 68 12.87 -17.13 6.76
C ARG A 68 12.81 -16.21 7.98
N ASN A 69 13.09 -16.77 9.16
CA ASN A 69 13.16 -16.00 10.40
C ASN A 69 14.38 -15.07 10.40
N MET A 70 15.49 -15.52 9.81
CA MET A 70 16.65 -14.64 9.62
C MET A 70 16.30 -13.44 8.73
N VAL A 71 15.64 -13.64 7.57
CA VAL A 71 15.20 -12.52 6.72
C VAL A 71 14.27 -11.58 7.49
N ALA A 72 13.31 -12.11 8.25
CA ALA A 72 12.42 -11.30 9.08
C ALA A 72 13.17 -10.50 10.16
N GLY A 73 14.24 -11.07 10.72
CA GLY A 73 15.11 -10.38 11.69
C GLY A 73 15.96 -9.28 11.06
N THR A 74 16.35 -9.44 9.78
CA THR A 74 17.24 -8.46 9.10
C THR A 74 16.50 -7.22 8.60
N TRP A 75 15.17 -7.22 8.51
CA TRP A 75 14.39 -6.07 8.04
C TRP A 75 14.72 -4.77 8.76
N GLY A 76 14.89 -4.87 10.06
CA GLY A 76 15.07 -3.72 10.92
C GLY A 76 16.52 -3.40 11.29
N LEU A 77 17.52 -4.08 10.72
CA LEU A 77 18.92 -3.90 11.10
C LEU A 77 19.55 -2.65 10.47
N ASP A 78 20.42 -2.01 11.25
CA ASP A 78 21.33 -0.96 10.78
C ASP A 78 22.72 -1.51 10.54
N ALA A 79 23.12 -2.50 11.34
CA ALA A 79 24.39 -3.19 11.25
C ALA A 79 24.26 -4.66 11.65
N ALA A 80 25.24 -5.48 11.31
CA ALA A 80 25.26 -6.89 11.67
C ALA A 80 26.64 -7.36 12.14
N MET A 81 26.63 -8.33 13.06
CA MET A 81 27.80 -9.15 13.40
C MET A 81 27.70 -10.47 12.66
N LEU A 82 28.64 -10.73 11.75
CA LEU A 82 28.80 -12.03 11.10
C LEU A 82 29.73 -12.89 11.96
N ILE A 83 29.18 -13.94 12.55
CA ILE A 83 29.83 -14.72 13.60
C ILE A 83 30.33 -16.04 13.02
N VAL A 84 31.63 -16.28 13.17
CA VAL A 84 32.32 -17.49 12.73
C VAL A 84 33.09 -18.04 13.95
N ALA A 85 32.92 -19.33 14.26
CA ALA A 85 33.60 -19.93 15.39
C ALA A 85 35.03 -20.37 15.03
N ALA A 86 35.97 -20.18 15.95
CA ALA A 86 37.37 -20.53 15.75
C ALA A 86 37.64 -22.06 15.70
N ASP A 87 36.76 -22.86 16.25
CA ASP A 87 36.83 -24.32 16.21
C ASP A 87 36.21 -24.94 14.96
N ASP A 88 35.38 -24.22 14.21
CA ASP A 88 34.59 -24.73 13.08
C ASP A 88 34.96 -24.05 11.73
N GLY A 89 35.40 -22.79 11.78
CA GLY A 89 35.70 -21.99 10.61
C GLY A 89 34.48 -21.57 9.82
N TRP A 90 34.67 -21.31 8.51
CA TRP A 90 33.61 -20.86 7.62
C TRP A 90 32.69 -22.01 7.21
N MET A 91 31.37 -21.81 7.37
CA MET A 91 30.36 -22.80 7.06
C MET A 91 29.39 -22.31 5.96
N GLN A 92 28.68 -23.22 5.30
CA GLN A 92 27.72 -22.87 4.24
C GLN A 92 26.68 -21.84 4.69
N MET A 93 26.15 -21.98 5.91
CA MET A 93 25.19 -21.05 6.46
C MET A 93 25.77 -19.65 6.70
N SER A 94 27.07 -19.53 6.92
CA SER A 94 27.74 -18.22 6.99
C SER A 94 27.65 -17.51 5.64
N SER A 95 27.83 -18.25 4.52
CA SER A 95 27.62 -17.71 3.17
C SER A 95 26.17 -17.30 2.92
N ASP A 96 25.20 -18.12 3.32
CA ASP A 96 23.78 -17.84 3.09
C ASP A 96 23.31 -16.64 3.92
N HIS A 97 23.76 -16.55 5.17
CA HIS A 97 23.48 -15.38 6.03
C HIS A 97 24.11 -14.10 5.46
N LEU A 98 25.35 -14.17 4.95
CA LEU A 98 26.00 -13.03 4.33
C LEU A 98 25.28 -12.59 3.04
N ARG A 99 24.77 -13.53 2.24
CA ARG A 99 23.94 -13.23 1.07
C ARG A 99 22.62 -12.55 1.46
N VAL A 100 21.97 -13.00 2.56
CA VAL A 100 20.76 -12.33 3.07
C VAL A 100 21.09 -10.91 3.53
N LEU A 101 22.17 -10.69 4.28
CA LEU A 101 22.60 -9.34 4.69
C LEU A 101 22.83 -8.44 3.46
N LYS A 102 23.51 -8.94 2.43
CA LYS A 102 23.71 -8.25 1.15
C LYS A 102 22.38 -7.93 0.47
N ALA A 103 21.49 -8.92 0.35
CA ALA A 103 20.18 -8.79 -0.25
C ALA A 103 19.31 -7.75 0.46
N MET A 104 19.41 -7.66 1.78
CA MET A 104 18.69 -6.69 2.61
C MET A 104 19.38 -5.32 2.69
N HIS A 105 20.47 -5.13 1.93
CA HIS A 105 21.26 -3.90 1.88
C HIS A 105 21.92 -3.49 3.21
N ILE A 106 22.23 -4.46 4.07
CA ILE A 106 22.99 -4.22 5.29
C ILE A 106 24.47 -4.12 4.92
N SER A 107 24.98 -2.89 4.85
CA SER A 107 26.37 -2.61 4.45
C SER A 107 27.34 -2.58 5.62
N SER A 108 26.88 -2.23 6.82
CA SER A 108 27.68 -2.16 8.05
C SER A 108 27.75 -3.54 8.70
N ILE A 109 28.80 -4.30 8.39
CA ILE A 109 28.99 -5.67 8.88
C ILE A 109 30.35 -5.79 9.54
N LEU A 110 30.39 -6.41 10.73
CA LEU A 110 31.60 -6.74 11.50
C LEU A 110 31.75 -8.27 11.55
N LEU A 111 32.88 -8.79 11.15
CA LEU A 111 33.25 -10.19 11.30
C LEU A 111 33.70 -10.45 12.74
N VAL A 112 33.03 -11.35 13.46
CA VAL A 112 33.37 -11.73 14.83
C VAL A 112 33.77 -13.19 14.87
N ILE A 113 35.04 -13.44 15.19
CA ILE A 113 35.56 -14.81 15.37
C ILE A 113 35.36 -15.19 16.84
N THR A 114 34.42 -16.08 17.11
CA THR A 114 34.09 -16.52 18.47
C THR A 114 34.90 -17.72 18.89
N LYS A 115 34.79 -18.12 20.16
CA LYS A 115 35.48 -19.27 20.76
C LYS A 115 37.00 -19.20 20.57
N SER A 116 37.57 -17.99 20.63
CA SER A 116 39.02 -17.76 20.48
C SER A 116 39.87 -18.45 21.54
N ASP A 117 39.26 -18.90 22.65
CA ASP A 117 39.88 -19.72 23.67
C ASP A 117 40.12 -21.18 23.27
N LEU A 118 39.53 -21.65 22.17
CA LEU A 118 39.62 -23.02 21.66
C LEU A 118 40.65 -23.17 20.51
N ALA A 119 41.28 -22.08 20.07
CA ALA A 119 42.21 -22.10 18.94
C ALA A 119 43.49 -21.29 19.25
N GLU A 120 44.59 -21.75 18.69
CA GLU A 120 45.88 -21.01 18.75
C GLU A 120 45.83 -19.73 17.88
N PRO A 121 46.61 -18.69 18.19
CA PRO A 121 46.61 -17.42 17.46
C PRO A 121 46.78 -17.56 15.94
N ASP A 122 47.69 -18.43 15.48
CA ASP A 122 47.93 -18.69 14.05
C ASP A 122 46.68 -19.29 13.36
N MET A 123 45.95 -20.15 14.07
CA MET A 123 44.69 -20.72 13.55
C MET A 123 43.59 -19.64 13.45
N ILE A 124 43.50 -18.75 14.42
CA ILE A 124 42.55 -17.62 14.38
C ILE A 124 42.83 -16.75 13.16
N GLU A 125 44.10 -16.48 12.83
CA GLU A 125 44.46 -15.70 11.65
C GLU A 125 44.11 -16.40 10.34
N LEU A 126 44.36 -17.71 10.23
CA LEU A 126 43.93 -18.52 9.07
C LEU A 126 42.40 -18.48 8.85
N ILE A 127 41.62 -18.58 9.93
CA ILE A 127 40.16 -18.50 9.87
C ILE A 127 39.72 -17.08 9.43
N ARG A 128 40.41 -16.03 9.91
CA ARG A 128 40.18 -14.66 9.50
C ARG A 128 40.40 -14.46 8.00
N GLU A 129 41.51 -14.97 7.49
CA GLU A 129 41.84 -14.90 6.06
C GLU A 129 40.85 -15.66 5.21
N ASP A 130 40.47 -16.87 5.62
CA ASP A 130 39.46 -17.70 4.93
C ASP A 130 38.09 -17.01 4.93
N ALA A 131 37.61 -16.50 6.07
CA ALA A 131 36.37 -15.76 6.17
C ALA A 131 36.38 -14.49 5.28
N ASN A 132 37.50 -13.75 5.25
CA ASN A 132 37.61 -12.58 4.38
C ASN A 132 37.67 -12.93 2.90
N ARG A 133 38.23 -14.07 2.52
CA ARG A 133 38.15 -14.59 1.15
C ARG A 133 36.69 -14.76 0.72
N HIS A 134 35.85 -15.42 1.54
CA HIS A 134 34.44 -15.59 1.28
C HIS A 134 33.66 -14.24 1.28
N CYS A 135 34.03 -13.31 2.15
CA CYS A 135 33.48 -11.97 2.15
C CYS A 135 33.82 -11.22 0.85
N ARG A 136 35.03 -11.32 0.32
CA ARG A 136 35.38 -10.77 -0.99
C ARG A 136 34.59 -11.38 -2.13
N GLU A 137 34.37 -12.70 -2.11
CA GLU A 137 33.60 -13.40 -3.13
C GLU A 137 32.11 -12.94 -3.13
N ILE A 138 31.50 -12.74 -1.96
CA ILE A 138 30.07 -12.42 -1.83
C ILE A 138 29.84 -10.92 -1.89
N LEU A 139 30.62 -10.11 -1.16
CA LEU A 139 30.42 -8.66 -1.00
C LEU A 139 31.31 -7.81 -1.90
N GLY A 140 32.38 -8.38 -2.49
CA GLY A 140 33.40 -7.64 -3.21
C GLY A 140 34.38 -6.88 -2.31
N ARG A 141 34.40 -7.12 -0.99
CA ARG A 141 35.27 -6.46 -0.01
C ARG A 141 35.52 -7.31 1.21
N GLU A 142 36.54 -6.96 1.96
CA GLU A 142 36.80 -7.52 3.29
C GLU A 142 35.96 -6.82 4.36
N LEU A 143 35.82 -7.48 5.50
CA LEU A 143 35.16 -6.96 6.68
C LEU A 143 36.15 -6.64 7.80
N PRO A 144 35.94 -5.56 8.56
CA PRO A 144 36.64 -5.39 9.82
C PRO A 144 36.35 -6.59 10.72
N SER A 145 37.33 -7.05 11.48
CA SER A 145 37.19 -8.27 12.28
C SER A 145 37.71 -8.12 13.70
N VAL A 146 37.21 -8.96 14.59
CA VAL A 146 37.67 -9.08 15.97
C VAL A 146 37.54 -10.54 16.43
N ALA A 147 38.49 -11.04 17.21
CA ALA A 147 38.43 -12.35 17.84
C ALA A 147 38.00 -12.21 19.31
N VAL A 148 37.06 -13.06 19.75
CA VAL A 148 36.48 -12.98 21.08
C VAL A 148 36.20 -14.37 21.68
N SER A 149 36.23 -14.44 22.98
CA SER A 149 35.67 -15.57 23.73
C SER A 149 34.57 -15.09 24.68
N ALA A 150 33.34 -15.53 24.44
CA ALA A 150 32.23 -15.29 25.36
C ALA A 150 32.39 -16.03 26.70
N HIS A 151 33.23 -17.08 26.74
CA HIS A 151 33.49 -17.87 27.91
C HIS A 151 34.49 -17.19 28.87
N THR A 152 35.61 -16.69 28.31
CA THR A 152 36.69 -16.07 29.09
C THR A 152 36.55 -14.54 29.19
N GLY A 153 35.72 -13.93 28.36
CA GLY A 153 35.61 -12.47 28.23
C GLY A 153 36.70 -11.82 27.36
N ALA A 154 37.65 -12.59 26.84
CA ALA A 154 38.70 -12.06 25.97
C ALA A 154 38.13 -11.38 24.72
N GLY A 155 38.68 -10.19 24.34
CA GLY A 155 38.28 -9.43 23.16
C GLY A 155 36.94 -8.70 23.23
N ILE A 156 36.13 -8.85 24.32
CA ILE A 156 34.78 -8.26 24.43
C ILE A 156 34.86 -6.72 24.45
N ASP A 157 35.82 -6.13 25.14
CA ASP A 157 35.95 -4.66 25.18
C ASP A 157 36.35 -4.09 23.81
N GLU A 158 37.21 -4.80 23.05
CA GLU A 158 37.54 -4.44 21.69
C GLU A 158 36.30 -4.56 20.77
N LEU A 159 35.52 -5.64 20.93
CA LEU A 159 34.28 -5.82 20.19
C LEU A 159 33.29 -4.65 20.44
N LYS A 160 33.10 -4.23 21.68
CA LYS A 160 32.25 -3.07 22.00
C LYS A 160 32.70 -1.80 21.31
N LYS A 161 34.01 -1.52 21.30
CA LYS A 161 34.58 -0.37 20.58
C LYS A 161 34.29 -0.46 19.08
N LYS A 162 34.52 -1.62 18.47
CA LYS A 162 34.24 -1.83 17.04
C LYS A 162 32.76 -1.75 16.69
N ILE A 163 31.87 -2.14 17.58
CA ILE A 163 30.42 -1.94 17.43
C ILE A 163 30.09 -0.44 17.40
N THR A 164 30.63 0.35 18.35
CA THR A 164 30.45 1.82 18.36
C THR A 164 30.95 2.47 17.07
N GLU A 165 32.12 2.09 16.58
CA GLU A 165 32.68 2.58 15.32
C GLU A 165 31.80 2.19 14.12
N LEU A 166 31.34 0.93 14.08
CA LEU A 166 30.48 0.41 13.03
C LEU A 166 29.16 1.19 12.94
N LEU A 167 28.51 1.43 14.08
CA LEU A 167 27.25 2.17 14.16
C LEU A 167 27.41 3.65 13.78
N SER A 168 28.57 4.26 14.12
CA SER A 168 28.90 5.63 13.72
C SER A 168 29.03 5.81 12.21
N ALA A 169 29.38 4.73 11.49
CA ALA A 169 29.51 4.73 10.03
C ALA A 169 28.19 4.45 9.29
N VAL A 170 27.12 4.07 9.99
CA VAL A 170 25.81 3.76 9.38
C VAL A 170 25.23 4.98 8.68
N ARG A 171 24.76 4.79 7.47
CA ARG A 171 24.01 5.79 6.68
C ARG A 171 22.67 5.21 6.29
N THR A 172 21.60 5.70 6.88
CA THR A 172 20.22 5.31 6.56
C THR A 172 19.55 6.36 5.70
N ALA A 173 18.91 5.93 4.62
CA ALA A 173 18.08 6.82 3.82
C ALA A 173 16.82 7.21 4.62
N PRO A 174 16.47 8.50 4.68
CA PRO A 174 15.29 8.94 5.38
C PRO A 174 14.01 8.38 4.72
N LEU A 175 13.08 7.90 5.51
CA LEU A 175 11.74 7.51 5.08
C LEU A 175 10.76 8.63 5.40
N ASP A 176 9.78 8.84 4.51
CA ASP A 176 8.83 9.95 4.59
C ASP A 176 7.70 9.73 5.60
N LYS A 177 7.56 8.50 6.11
CA LYS A 177 6.53 8.10 7.08
C LYS A 177 7.00 6.96 7.98
N PRO A 178 6.29 6.68 9.08
CA PRO A 178 6.59 5.51 9.90
C PRO A 178 6.15 4.21 9.21
N PHE A 179 6.95 3.16 9.41
CA PHE A 179 6.71 1.78 8.99
C PHE A 179 7.04 0.83 10.14
N LEU A 180 6.16 -0.12 10.41
CA LEU A 180 6.40 -1.18 11.39
C LEU A 180 5.82 -2.49 10.85
N TYR A 181 6.71 -3.44 10.49
CA TYR A 181 6.29 -4.81 10.23
C TYR A 181 5.99 -5.53 11.53
N ILE A 182 4.83 -6.16 11.58
CA ILE A 182 4.37 -6.91 12.74
C ILE A 182 5.11 -8.24 12.80
N ASP A 183 5.93 -8.44 13.81
CA ASP A 183 6.61 -9.71 14.08
C ASP A 183 5.83 -10.60 15.07
N ARG A 184 5.04 -10.02 15.96
CA ARG A 184 4.10 -10.71 16.83
C ARG A 184 2.82 -9.92 16.98
N ALA A 185 1.69 -10.61 16.99
CA ALA A 185 0.37 -10.04 17.27
C ALA A 185 -0.35 -10.92 18.29
N PHE A 186 -0.95 -10.30 19.28
CA PHE A 186 -1.71 -11.00 20.32
C PHE A 186 -2.84 -10.13 20.84
N THR A 187 -3.92 -10.77 21.26
CA THR A 187 -5.07 -10.09 21.86
C THR A 187 -5.02 -10.29 23.36
N LEU A 188 -4.89 -9.20 24.11
CA LEU A 188 -4.93 -9.22 25.57
C LEU A 188 -6.35 -8.88 26.05
N LYS A 189 -6.90 -9.72 26.91
CA LYS A 189 -8.24 -9.53 27.48
C LYS A 189 -8.32 -8.21 28.25
N GLY A 190 -9.25 -7.33 27.86
CA GLY A 190 -9.45 -6.01 28.46
C GLY A 190 -8.54 -4.90 27.90
N ILE A 191 -7.45 -5.23 27.22
CA ILE A 191 -6.49 -4.27 26.63
C ILE A 191 -6.72 -4.12 25.14
N GLY A 192 -7.04 -5.21 24.43
CA GLY A 192 -7.25 -5.25 23.00
C GLY A 192 -6.07 -5.83 22.22
N ILE A 193 -5.97 -5.48 20.94
CA ILE A 193 -4.93 -6.00 20.05
C ILE A 193 -3.62 -5.27 20.32
N THR A 194 -2.59 -6.04 20.62
CA THR A 194 -1.22 -5.56 20.81
C THR A 194 -0.32 -6.22 19.76
N VAL A 195 0.52 -5.42 19.14
CA VAL A 195 1.48 -5.86 18.11
C VAL A 195 2.88 -5.42 18.49
N THR A 196 3.88 -6.18 18.06
CA THR A 196 5.28 -5.80 18.22
C THR A 196 5.98 -5.77 16.86
N GLY A 197 7.01 -4.92 16.75
CA GLY A 197 7.83 -4.80 15.57
C GLY A 197 8.93 -3.76 15.76
N THR A 198 9.79 -3.64 14.76
CA THR A 198 10.80 -2.59 14.67
C THR A 198 10.22 -1.39 13.93
N LEU A 199 10.20 -0.23 14.58
CA LEU A 199 9.78 1.02 13.96
C LEU A 199 10.87 1.55 13.03
N ARG A 200 10.51 1.90 11.81
CA ARG A 200 11.38 2.56 10.83
C ARG A 200 10.72 3.82 10.28
N GLY A 201 11.54 4.77 9.86
CA GLY A 201 11.08 6.04 9.29
C GLY A 201 10.83 7.11 10.35
N LYS A 202 9.67 7.75 10.32
CA LYS A 202 9.33 8.79 11.29
C LYS A 202 8.94 8.22 12.64
N SER A 203 9.10 9.01 13.69
CA SER A 203 8.59 8.73 15.03
C SER A 203 7.06 8.64 15.03
N ILE A 204 6.53 7.92 16.01
CA ILE A 204 5.10 7.80 16.30
C ILE A 204 4.82 8.19 17.75
N ALA A 205 3.61 8.68 18.00
CA ALA A 205 3.13 9.05 19.33
C ALA A 205 1.80 8.39 19.67
N VAL A 206 1.49 8.32 20.95
CA VAL A 206 0.17 7.88 21.42
C VAL A 206 -0.89 8.81 20.85
N GLY A 207 -1.91 8.24 20.23
CA GLY A 207 -2.96 8.98 19.56
C GLY A 207 -2.81 9.09 18.05
N ASP A 208 -1.65 8.77 17.49
CA ASP A 208 -1.44 8.80 16.04
C ASP A 208 -2.33 7.79 15.30
N GLN A 209 -2.67 8.15 14.08
CA GLN A 209 -3.40 7.29 13.15
C GLN A 209 -2.42 6.59 12.20
N LEU A 210 -2.55 5.29 12.11
CA LEU A 210 -1.84 4.42 11.18
C LEU A 210 -2.85 3.65 10.35
N ALA A 211 -2.38 2.99 9.30
CA ALA A 211 -3.17 2.02 8.56
C ALA A 211 -2.47 0.66 8.54
N LEU A 212 -3.26 -0.40 8.68
CA LEU A 212 -2.83 -1.81 8.63
C LEU A 212 -2.93 -2.31 7.19
N TYR A 213 -1.85 -2.88 6.67
CA TYR A 213 -1.75 -3.43 5.32
C TYR A 213 -1.34 -4.91 5.33
N PRO A 214 -1.84 -5.73 4.38
CA PRO A 214 -2.77 -5.40 3.29
C PRO A 214 -4.16 -5.01 3.80
N GLY A 215 -4.89 -4.22 3.02
CA GLY A 215 -6.26 -3.78 3.30
C GLY A 215 -6.40 -2.26 3.51
N GLY A 216 -5.42 -1.63 4.16
CA GLY A 216 -5.47 -0.19 4.44
C GLY A 216 -6.43 0.18 5.58
N THR A 217 -6.72 -0.76 6.48
CA THR A 217 -7.63 -0.54 7.61
C THR A 217 -7.04 0.45 8.61
N GLU A 218 -7.75 1.55 8.84
CA GLU A 218 -7.32 2.58 9.78
C GLU A 218 -7.32 2.08 11.22
N CYS A 219 -6.29 2.44 11.96
CA CYS A 219 -6.16 2.15 13.38
C CYS A 219 -5.53 3.33 14.12
N LYS A 220 -5.78 3.42 15.42
CA LYS A 220 -5.24 4.46 16.29
C LYS A 220 -4.38 3.85 17.38
N ILE A 221 -3.23 4.44 17.67
CA ILE A 221 -2.34 4.02 18.75
C ILE A 221 -2.96 4.41 20.10
N LYS A 222 -3.22 3.44 20.97
CA LYS A 222 -3.71 3.66 22.35
C LYS A 222 -2.57 3.77 23.35
N ASN A 223 -1.56 2.92 23.21
CA ASN A 223 -0.38 2.87 24.08
C ASN A 223 0.84 2.42 23.29
N ILE A 224 2.01 2.86 23.74
CA ILE A 224 3.33 2.50 23.18
C ILE A 224 4.20 2.00 24.32
N GLN A 225 4.91 0.89 24.09
CA GLN A 225 5.95 0.41 24.99
C GLN A 225 7.25 0.18 24.24
N ASN A 226 8.35 0.65 24.83
CA ASN A 226 9.71 0.35 24.42
C ASN A 226 10.42 -0.33 25.60
N HIS A 227 11.07 -1.47 25.37
CA HIS A 227 11.80 -2.22 26.41
C HIS A 227 10.97 -2.45 27.70
N HIS A 228 9.69 -2.81 27.54
CA HIS A 228 8.70 -3.06 28.62
C HIS A 228 8.29 -1.81 29.43
N ALA A 229 8.72 -0.61 29.05
CA ALA A 229 8.29 0.65 29.66
C ALA A 229 7.28 1.38 28.78
N ASP A 230 6.22 1.93 29.39
CA ASP A 230 5.26 2.79 28.71
C ASP A 230 5.93 4.12 28.35
N VAL A 231 5.73 4.55 27.10
CA VAL A 231 6.28 5.80 26.57
C VAL A 231 5.20 6.57 25.80
N SER A 232 5.33 7.89 25.74
CA SER A 232 4.41 8.73 24.96
C SER A 232 4.68 8.69 23.46
N SER A 233 5.93 8.37 23.06
CA SER A 233 6.36 8.29 21.66
C SER A 233 7.48 7.26 21.48
N SER A 234 7.66 6.80 20.25
CA SER A 234 8.76 5.91 19.84
C SER A 234 9.45 6.44 18.60
N GLU A 235 10.76 6.28 18.55
CA GLU A 235 11.61 6.73 17.45
C GLU A 235 11.97 5.59 16.49
N SER A 236 12.43 5.97 15.28
CA SER A 236 13.01 5.03 14.31
C SER A 236 14.19 4.25 14.93
N GLY A 237 14.23 2.95 14.68
CA GLY A 237 15.22 2.04 15.23
C GLY A 237 14.82 1.42 16.57
N MET A 238 13.68 1.80 17.15
CA MET A 238 13.22 1.20 18.40
C MET A 238 12.37 -0.05 18.14
N ARG A 239 12.61 -1.07 18.95
CA ARG A 239 11.67 -2.18 19.08
C ARG A 239 10.48 -1.73 19.91
N THR A 240 9.30 -1.73 19.27
CA THR A 240 8.12 -1.07 19.80
C THR A 240 6.95 -2.04 19.90
N ALA A 241 6.26 -2.03 21.04
CA ALA A 241 4.95 -2.66 21.19
C ALA A 241 3.86 -1.59 21.12
N LEU A 242 2.84 -1.83 20.29
CA LEU A 242 1.72 -0.92 20.07
C LEU A 242 0.42 -1.59 20.49
N ASN A 243 -0.32 -0.95 21.38
CA ASN A 243 -1.72 -1.28 21.59
C ASN A 243 -2.57 -0.46 20.61
N LEU A 244 -3.38 -1.15 19.81
CA LEU A 244 -4.14 -0.56 18.72
C LEU A 244 -5.63 -0.48 19.03
N LYS A 245 -6.24 0.65 18.69
CA LYS A 245 -7.69 0.77 18.54
C LYS A 245 -8.03 0.48 17.07
N ILE A 246 -8.49 -0.73 16.81
CA ILE A 246 -8.91 -1.23 15.49
C ILE A 246 -10.20 -2.04 15.68
N SER A 247 -10.96 -2.27 14.61
CA SER A 247 -12.16 -3.12 14.67
C SER A 247 -11.81 -4.53 15.15
N GLU A 248 -12.58 -5.09 16.08
CA GLU A 248 -12.39 -6.46 16.59
C GLU A 248 -12.58 -7.54 15.51
N LYS A 249 -13.20 -7.19 14.38
CA LYS A 249 -13.38 -8.10 13.24
C LYS A 249 -12.12 -8.19 12.36
N GLU A 250 -11.18 -7.26 12.53
CA GLU A 250 -9.95 -7.25 11.75
C GLU A 250 -8.97 -8.30 12.27
N LYS A 251 -8.47 -9.09 11.34
CA LYS A 251 -7.41 -10.07 11.60
C LYS A 251 -6.08 -9.34 11.55
N VAL A 252 -5.36 -9.35 12.66
CA VAL A 252 -4.02 -8.76 12.77
C VAL A 252 -3.01 -9.86 13.00
N GLU A 253 -2.07 -10.03 12.07
CA GLU A 253 -1.14 -11.15 12.07
C GLU A 253 0.30 -10.71 11.82
N ARG A 254 1.23 -11.60 12.13
CA ARG A 254 2.64 -11.47 11.72
C ARG A 254 2.73 -11.32 10.20
N GLY A 255 3.62 -10.47 9.73
CA GLY A 255 3.81 -10.19 8.32
C GLY A 255 3.05 -8.97 7.81
N MET A 256 2.01 -8.56 8.49
CA MET A 256 1.30 -7.32 8.16
C MET A 256 2.15 -6.09 8.46
N LEU A 257 1.87 -5.00 7.76
CA LEU A 257 2.59 -3.74 7.86
C LEU A 257 1.69 -2.65 8.43
N LEU A 258 2.11 -2.00 9.50
CA LEU A 258 1.56 -0.72 9.93
C LEU A 258 2.35 0.41 9.27
N ALA A 259 1.65 1.36 8.66
CA ALA A 259 2.27 2.55 8.08
C ALA A 259 1.44 3.80 8.39
N GLY A 260 2.14 4.91 8.59
CA GLY A 260 1.52 6.22 8.79
C GLY A 260 1.25 6.96 7.48
N LEU A 261 0.86 8.22 7.59
CA LEU A 261 0.68 9.11 6.46
C LEU A 261 2.04 9.54 5.90
N GLY A 262 2.12 9.73 4.59
CA GLY A 262 3.31 10.18 3.86
C GLY A 262 3.05 10.19 2.35
N GLU A 263 4.00 10.73 1.57
CA GLU A 263 3.83 10.87 0.13
C GLU A 263 4.01 9.54 -0.62
N SER A 264 4.97 8.71 -0.20
CA SER A 264 5.22 7.44 -0.85
C SER A 264 4.08 6.46 -0.59
N PRO A 265 3.58 5.77 -1.61
CA PRO A 265 2.51 4.79 -1.43
C PRO A 265 3.00 3.56 -0.67
N VAL A 266 2.12 2.92 0.09
CA VAL A 266 2.31 1.53 0.49
C VAL A 266 1.88 0.65 -0.68
N LEU A 267 2.79 -0.21 -1.14
CA LEU A 267 2.50 -1.20 -2.16
C LEU A 267 1.81 -2.38 -1.49
N GLN A 268 0.70 -2.84 -2.07
CA GLN A 268 0.00 -4.03 -1.57
C GLN A 268 -0.60 -4.83 -2.71
N GLY A 269 -0.64 -6.14 -2.56
CA GLY A 269 -1.24 -7.05 -3.53
C GLY A 269 -0.53 -8.39 -3.61
N SER A 270 -1.09 -9.29 -4.42
CA SER A 270 -0.55 -10.64 -4.67
C SER A 270 0.26 -10.74 -5.96
N GLU A 271 0.17 -9.76 -6.85
CA GLU A 271 0.92 -9.70 -8.11
C GLU A 271 2.00 -8.63 -8.01
N LEU A 272 3.25 -9.04 -7.97
CA LEU A 272 4.38 -8.14 -7.78
C LEU A 272 5.17 -7.95 -9.08
N LEU A 273 5.61 -6.74 -9.30
CA LEU A 273 6.68 -6.41 -10.23
C LEU A 273 7.97 -6.29 -9.42
N VAL A 274 8.96 -7.08 -9.75
CA VAL A 274 10.24 -7.10 -9.05
C VAL A 274 11.41 -6.91 -10.00
N ARG A 275 12.51 -6.33 -9.48
CA ARG A 275 13.82 -6.39 -10.10
C ARG A 275 14.69 -7.35 -9.31
N VAL A 276 15.22 -8.35 -9.99
CA VAL A 276 16.18 -9.30 -9.44
C VAL A 276 17.56 -8.65 -9.45
N ASP A 277 18.19 -8.55 -8.29
CA ASP A 277 19.52 -7.96 -8.14
C ASP A 277 20.62 -8.98 -8.35
N GLU A 278 20.46 -10.19 -7.81
CA GLU A 278 21.45 -11.26 -7.89
C GLU A 278 20.78 -12.63 -7.82
N TYR A 279 21.29 -13.55 -8.63
CA TYR A 279 20.95 -14.98 -8.58
C TYR A 279 22.05 -15.74 -7.85
N PHE A 280 21.70 -16.47 -6.79
CA PHE A 280 22.67 -17.18 -5.97
C PHE A 280 22.96 -18.59 -6.46
N ASN A 281 22.04 -19.20 -7.21
CA ASN A 281 22.24 -20.49 -7.83
C ASN A 281 22.21 -20.38 -9.35
N LYS A 282 23.38 -20.23 -9.97
CA LYS A 282 23.54 -20.05 -11.42
C LYS A 282 23.05 -21.25 -12.26
N GLN A 283 23.03 -22.44 -11.69
CA GLN A 283 22.58 -23.65 -12.41
C GLN A 283 21.04 -23.69 -12.53
N GLU A 284 20.33 -23.05 -11.60
CA GLU A 284 18.88 -22.99 -11.57
C GLU A 284 18.30 -21.68 -12.13
N THR A 285 19.14 -20.69 -12.35
CA THR A 285 18.78 -19.30 -12.63
C THR A 285 19.64 -18.72 -13.75
N GLY A 286 19.35 -19.03 -14.97
CA GLY A 286 20.04 -18.49 -16.15
C GLY A 286 19.16 -18.56 -17.39
N ALA A 287 19.70 -18.32 -18.57
CA ALA A 287 19.01 -18.36 -19.86
C ALA A 287 18.26 -19.69 -20.17
N GLY A 288 18.39 -20.69 -19.30
CA GLY A 288 17.69 -21.99 -19.34
C GLY A 288 16.59 -22.18 -18.30
N MET A 289 16.22 -21.16 -17.54
CA MET A 289 15.20 -21.30 -16.49
C MET A 289 13.82 -21.66 -17.04
N LYS A 290 13.19 -22.63 -16.39
CA LYS A 290 11.76 -22.89 -16.55
C LYS A 290 11.00 -21.61 -16.15
N ASN A 291 10.10 -21.16 -16.98
CA ASN A 291 9.37 -19.89 -16.87
C ASN A 291 8.36 -19.86 -15.69
N HIS A 292 8.41 -20.84 -14.78
CA HIS A 292 7.52 -20.95 -13.64
C HIS A 292 8.22 -21.78 -12.55
N ILE A 293 8.71 -21.08 -11.52
CA ILE A 293 9.34 -21.72 -10.37
C ILE A 293 8.52 -21.37 -9.14
N GLU A 294 8.09 -22.39 -8.40
CA GLU A 294 7.48 -22.21 -7.09
C GLU A 294 8.54 -21.74 -6.09
N LEU A 295 8.21 -20.72 -5.34
CA LEU A 295 9.10 -20.09 -4.37
C LEU A 295 8.33 -19.54 -3.18
N GLU A 296 9.09 -19.11 -2.20
CA GLU A 296 8.64 -18.25 -1.12
C GLU A 296 9.35 -16.91 -1.21
N LEU A 297 8.59 -15.81 -1.17
CA LEU A 297 9.12 -14.47 -1.12
C LEU A 297 9.14 -14.03 0.34
N ALA A 298 10.34 -13.73 0.85
CA ALA A 298 10.53 -13.23 2.22
C ALA A 298 10.94 -11.75 2.18
N THR A 299 10.16 -10.91 2.88
CA THR A 299 10.41 -9.46 2.99
C THR A 299 9.76 -8.89 4.25
N GLY A 300 10.39 -7.94 4.94
CA GLY A 300 9.91 -7.52 6.24
C GLY A 300 9.80 -8.71 7.19
N SER A 301 8.68 -8.86 7.87
CA SER A 301 8.35 -10.06 8.66
C SER A 301 7.45 -11.05 7.92
N THR A 302 7.16 -10.79 6.63
CA THR A 302 6.30 -11.59 5.77
C THR A 302 7.08 -12.68 5.05
N ASN A 303 6.44 -13.84 4.89
CA ASN A 303 6.87 -14.92 4.03
C ASN A 303 5.66 -15.45 3.26
N ALA A 304 5.64 -15.27 1.93
CA ALA A 304 4.50 -15.60 1.09
C ALA A 304 4.89 -16.58 -0.01
N ILE A 305 4.08 -17.64 -0.17
CA ILE A 305 4.26 -18.67 -1.20
C ILE A 305 3.75 -18.13 -2.54
N GLY A 306 4.46 -18.47 -3.61
CA GLY A 306 4.06 -18.06 -4.95
C GLY A 306 4.94 -18.63 -6.04
N ALA A 307 4.91 -17.99 -7.20
CA ALA A 307 5.70 -18.36 -8.36
C ALA A 307 6.29 -17.14 -9.06
N ILE A 308 7.52 -17.27 -9.58
CA ILE A 308 8.18 -16.24 -10.37
C ILE A 308 8.08 -16.50 -11.87
N HIS A 309 7.84 -15.44 -12.63
CA HIS A 309 7.78 -15.42 -14.08
C HIS A 309 8.75 -14.38 -14.61
N PHE A 310 9.80 -14.83 -15.26
CA PHE A 310 10.85 -13.97 -15.79
C PHE A 310 10.45 -13.29 -17.10
N ASN A 311 10.96 -12.08 -17.29
CA ASN A 311 10.92 -11.45 -18.60
C ASN A 311 11.95 -12.13 -19.52
N LYS A 312 11.53 -12.53 -20.73
CA LYS A 312 12.38 -13.22 -21.70
C LYS A 312 13.52 -12.34 -22.24
N THR A 313 13.32 -11.04 -22.32
CA THR A 313 14.29 -10.08 -22.86
C THR A 313 15.24 -9.51 -21.80
N ASP A 314 14.80 -9.49 -20.55
CA ASP A 314 15.60 -9.02 -19.40
C ASP A 314 15.26 -9.86 -18.17
N PRO A 315 16.09 -10.87 -17.84
CA PRO A 315 15.83 -11.72 -16.68
C PRO A 315 15.96 -11.00 -15.34
N THR A 316 16.49 -9.78 -15.32
CA THR A 316 16.52 -8.96 -14.10
C THR A 316 15.13 -8.37 -13.75
N LEU A 317 14.17 -8.40 -14.67
CA LEU A 317 12.79 -7.99 -14.43
C LEU A 317 11.88 -9.22 -14.40
N ALA A 318 11.09 -9.34 -13.35
CA ALA A 318 10.20 -10.48 -13.18
C ALA A 318 8.85 -10.07 -12.57
N ARG A 319 7.87 -10.93 -12.79
CA ARG A 319 6.61 -10.95 -12.06
C ARG A 319 6.64 -12.04 -11.01
N VAL A 320 6.20 -11.75 -9.81
CA VAL A 320 5.96 -12.74 -8.76
C VAL A 320 4.46 -12.77 -8.46
N SER A 321 3.84 -13.93 -8.64
CA SER A 321 2.44 -14.19 -8.28
C SER A 321 2.42 -14.92 -6.95
N LEU A 322 1.82 -14.31 -5.92
CA LEU A 322 1.72 -14.85 -4.57
C LEU A 322 0.32 -15.44 -4.34
N GLN A 323 0.22 -16.42 -3.45
CA GLN A 323 -1.05 -16.99 -3.02
C GLN A 323 -1.85 -16.02 -2.14
N GLU A 324 -1.16 -15.20 -1.36
CA GLU A 324 -1.74 -14.19 -0.48
C GLU A 324 -1.13 -12.80 -0.75
N PRO A 325 -1.91 -11.73 -0.60
CA PRO A 325 -1.40 -10.39 -0.78
C PRO A 325 -0.40 -10.03 0.33
N ILE A 326 0.65 -9.32 -0.04
CA ILE A 326 1.61 -8.74 0.89
C ILE A 326 1.57 -7.22 0.84
N ALA A 327 2.23 -6.58 1.80
CA ALA A 327 2.43 -5.14 1.81
C ALA A 327 3.92 -4.79 1.93
N GLY A 328 4.29 -3.67 1.34
CA GLY A 328 5.66 -3.19 1.38
C GLY A 328 5.80 -1.76 0.86
N ARG A 329 7.01 -1.33 0.64
CA ARG A 329 7.34 -0.04 0.04
C ARG A 329 8.05 -0.22 -1.31
N TRP A 330 8.06 0.82 -2.10
CA TRP A 330 8.85 0.85 -3.32
C TRP A 330 10.33 0.61 -3.01
N ASN A 331 10.98 -0.16 -3.88
CA ASN A 331 12.40 -0.54 -3.77
C ASN A 331 12.73 -1.33 -2.51
N GLN A 332 11.72 -1.97 -1.90
CA GLN A 332 11.94 -2.79 -0.72
C GLN A 332 12.66 -4.09 -1.10
N PRO A 333 13.77 -4.42 -0.40
CA PRO A 333 14.47 -5.66 -0.64
C PRO A 333 13.64 -6.87 -0.22
N ALA A 334 13.79 -7.95 -0.97
CA ALA A 334 13.19 -9.24 -0.71
C ALA A 334 14.13 -10.37 -1.13
N VAL A 335 13.95 -11.52 -0.50
CA VAL A 335 14.71 -12.74 -0.77
C VAL A 335 13.75 -13.79 -1.33
N LEU A 336 14.14 -14.41 -2.43
CA LEU A 336 13.42 -15.53 -3.04
C LEU A 336 14.04 -16.83 -2.55
N ILE A 337 13.24 -17.68 -1.92
CA ILE A 337 13.64 -18.93 -1.31
C ILE A 337 12.91 -20.06 -2.04
N ARG A 338 13.56 -21.20 -2.27
CA ARG A 338 12.92 -22.37 -2.86
C ARG A 338 11.76 -22.85 -1.98
N HIS A 339 10.59 -23.03 -2.57
CA HIS A 339 9.44 -23.57 -1.82
C HIS A 339 9.73 -24.98 -1.31
N GLY A 340 9.40 -25.20 -0.03
CA GLY A 340 9.66 -26.47 0.65
C GLY A 340 11.14 -26.77 0.97
N GLY A 341 12.05 -25.84 0.63
CA GLY A 341 13.49 -25.94 0.90
C GLY A 341 14.04 -24.79 1.74
N SER A 342 15.35 -24.77 1.91
CA SER A 342 16.12 -23.73 2.62
C SER A 342 17.03 -22.92 1.69
N SER A 343 17.13 -23.30 0.40
CA SER A 343 18.05 -22.65 -0.55
C SER A 343 17.55 -21.27 -0.96
N ILE A 344 18.40 -20.28 -0.85
CA ILE A 344 18.18 -18.94 -1.36
C ILE A 344 18.41 -18.95 -2.88
N LEU A 345 17.39 -18.58 -3.65
CA LEU A 345 17.44 -18.55 -5.11
C LEU A 345 17.99 -17.21 -5.63
N ALA A 346 17.46 -16.12 -5.13
CA ALA A 346 17.80 -14.79 -5.60
C ALA A 346 17.47 -13.71 -4.57
N SER A 347 18.07 -12.54 -4.74
CA SER A 347 17.63 -11.30 -4.13
C SER A 347 16.90 -10.43 -5.14
N CYS A 348 15.90 -9.69 -4.69
CA CYS A 348 15.16 -8.78 -5.55
C CYS A 348 14.65 -7.56 -4.79
N ARG A 349 14.15 -6.58 -5.54
CA ARG A 349 13.48 -5.38 -5.01
C ARG A 349 12.06 -5.27 -5.56
N ILE A 350 11.11 -4.93 -4.70
CA ILE A 350 9.70 -4.76 -5.05
C ILE A 350 9.52 -3.38 -5.68
N LEU A 351 9.04 -3.33 -6.93
CA LEU A 351 8.80 -2.09 -7.66
C LEU A 351 7.33 -1.67 -7.68
N ALA A 352 6.42 -2.66 -7.72
CA ALA A 352 4.99 -2.45 -7.69
C ALA A 352 4.27 -3.69 -7.17
N ALA A 353 3.05 -3.50 -6.66
CA ALA A 353 2.15 -4.57 -6.28
C ALA A 353 0.74 -4.29 -6.77
N PHE A 354 -0.01 -5.34 -7.10
CA PHE A 354 -1.37 -5.30 -7.63
C PHE A 354 -2.20 -6.43 -7.03
N ASP A 355 -3.51 -6.21 -6.88
CA ASP A 355 -4.44 -7.24 -6.39
C ASP A 355 -4.71 -8.33 -7.45
N SER A 356 -4.49 -8.02 -8.73
CA SER A 356 -4.69 -8.95 -9.83
C SER A 356 -3.72 -8.72 -10.98
N TYR A 357 -3.47 -9.78 -11.76
CA TYR A 357 -2.59 -9.70 -12.92
C TYR A 357 -3.10 -8.76 -14.01
N ARG A 358 -2.26 -7.81 -14.39
CA ARG A 358 -2.52 -6.79 -15.44
C ARG A 358 -1.52 -6.94 -16.58
N ALA A 359 -1.77 -7.89 -17.48
CA ALA A 359 -0.85 -8.27 -18.57
C ALA A 359 -0.29 -7.08 -19.37
N ALA A 360 -1.15 -6.11 -19.72
CA ALA A 360 -0.75 -4.93 -20.48
C ALA A 360 0.23 -4.05 -19.70
N VAL A 361 0.01 -3.85 -18.40
CA VAL A 361 0.88 -3.05 -17.53
C VAL A 361 2.25 -3.71 -17.41
N PHE A 362 2.31 -5.01 -17.12
CA PHE A 362 3.57 -5.73 -17.02
C PHE A 362 4.33 -5.74 -18.35
N LYS A 363 3.66 -6.03 -19.47
CA LYS A 363 4.28 -6.00 -20.80
C LYS A 363 4.86 -4.63 -21.13
N GLN A 364 4.13 -3.56 -20.88
CA GLN A 364 4.56 -2.20 -21.13
C GLN A 364 5.75 -1.84 -20.23
N PHE A 365 5.67 -2.14 -18.93
CA PHE A 365 6.77 -1.89 -17.99
C PHE A 365 8.06 -2.59 -18.42
N PHE A 366 7.98 -3.88 -18.73
CA PHE A 366 9.13 -4.65 -19.21
C PHE A 366 9.73 -4.08 -20.50
N SER A 367 8.91 -3.61 -21.43
CA SER A 367 9.41 -3.02 -22.70
C SER A 367 10.16 -1.71 -22.49
N VAL A 368 9.78 -0.93 -21.47
CA VAL A 368 10.40 0.38 -21.21
C VAL A 368 11.64 0.27 -20.33
N TYR A 369 11.62 -0.60 -19.31
CA TYR A 369 12.67 -0.63 -18.30
C TYR A 369 13.66 -1.79 -18.45
N ALA A 370 13.51 -2.66 -19.45
CA ALA A 370 14.52 -3.67 -19.73
C ALA A 370 15.88 -3.02 -20.00
N GLY A 371 16.92 -3.43 -19.27
CA GLY A 371 18.28 -2.91 -19.39
C GLY A 371 18.50 -1.46 -18.94
N ARG A 372 17.51 -0.82 -18.32
CA ARG A 372 17.61 0.56 -17.82
C ARG A 372 17.73 0.62 -16.29
N GLU A 373 18.13 1.79 -15.78
CA GLU A 373 18.10 2.06 -14.34
C GLU A 373 16.70 1.94 -13.75
N LEU A 374 16.65 1.68 -12.42
CA LEU A 374 15.38 1.60 -11.71
C LEU A 374 14.67 2.96 -11.73
N PRO A 375 13.38 2.99 -12.12
CA PRO A 375 12.59 4.21 -12.01
C PRO A 375 12.39 4.60 -10.54
N SER A 376 12.16 5.88 -10.26
CA SER A 376 11.68 6.32 -8.96
C SER A 376 10.29 5.76 -8.65
N TRP A 377 9.84 5.84 -7.39
CA TRP A 377 8.48 5.41 -7.06
C TRP A 377 7.41 6.26 -7.77
N LYS A 378 7.71 7.53 -8.06
CA LYS A 378 6.83 8.44 -8.81
C LYS A 378 6.70 7.99 -10.25
N SER A 379 7.80 7.66 -10.90
CA SER A 379 7.81 7.11 -12.25
C SER A 379 7.12 5.76 -12.35
N CYS A 380 7.37 4.85 -11.42
CA CYS A 380 6.64 3.59 -11.34
C CYS A 380 5.13 3.84 -11.21
N GLY A 381 4.72 4.73 -10.31
CA GLY A 381 3.34 5.11 -10.11
C GLY A 381 2.71 5.70 -11.37
N PHE A 382 3.38 6.64 -12.03
CA PHE A 382 2.95 7.24 -13.29
C PHE A 382 2.77 6.18 -14.38
N PHE A 383 3.75 5.29 -14.50
CA PHE A 383 3.72 4.23 -15.50
C PHE A 383 2.56 3.25 -15.29
N ILE A 384 2.28 2.90 -14.03
CA ILE A 384 1.21 1.98 -13.64
C ILE A 384 -0.17 2.60 -13.83
N THR A 385 -0.34 3.84 -13.39
CA THR A 385 -1.63 4.56 -13.43
C THR A 385 -1.90 5.21 -14.77
N GLY A 386 -0.85 5.56 -15.50
CA GLY A 386 -0.92 6.29 -16.77
C GLY A 386 -1.08 7.81 -16.60
N PHE A 387 -1.04 8.31 -15.34
CA PHE A 387 -1.13 9.74 -15.04
C PHE A 387 -0.42 10.09 -13.73
N ILE A 388 0.00 11.36 -13.60
CA ILE A 388 0.56 11.95 -12.38
C ILE A 388 0.18 13.43 -12.29
N GLU A 389 0.04 13.97 -11.08
CA GLU A 389 -0.14 15.41 -10.87
C GLU A 389 1.12 16.16 -11.32
N LYS A 390 0.94 17.25 -12.07
CA LYS A 390 2.04 17.99 -12.73
C LYS A 390 3.10 18.49 -11.74
N ASP A 391 2.69 18.92 -10.56
CA ASP A 391 3.56 19.39 -9.48
C ASP A 391 4.34 18.28 -8.76
N ARG A 392 3.93 17.02 -8.97
CA ARG A 392 4.59 15.82 -8.42
C ARG A 392 5.51 15.12 -9.38
N ALA A 393 5.55 15.55 -10.64
CA ALA A 393 6.37 14.93 -11.67
C ALA A 393 7.83 15.39 -11.57
N GLU A 394 8.77 14.47 -11.73
CA GLU A 394 10.19 14.79 -11.77
C GLU A 394 10.60 15.18 -13.20
N PRO A 395 11.26 16.35 -13.40
CA PRO A 395 11.58 16.85 -14.75
C PRO A 395 12.44 15.92 -15.60
N LYS A 396 13.36 15.16 -14.97
CA LYS A 396 14.26 14.24 -15.68
C LYS A 396 13.53 13.04 -16.29
N GLU A 397 12.45 12.59 -15.67
CA GLU A 397 11.68 11.42 -16.10
C GLU A 397 10.69 11.76 -17.22
N LEU A 398 10.28 13.02 -17.26
CA LEU A 398 9.38 13.54 -18.28
C LEU A 398 10.11 13.98 -19.57
N SER A 399 11.40 14.33 -19.46
CA SER A 399 12.19 14.82 -20.61
C SER A 399 12.62 13.71 -21.58
N ALA A 400 12.75 12.47 -21.12
CA ALA A 400 13.18 11.36 -21.97
C ALA A 400 12.12 10.90 -22.99
N ASP A 401 10.81 11.09 -22.64
CA ASP A 401 9.68 10.65 -23.46
C ASP A 401 8.60 11.75 -23.61
N ALA A 402 9.02 13.02 -23.66
CA ALA A 402 8.11 14.18 -23.74
C ALA A 402 7.13 14.14 -24.93
N LYS A 403 7.42 13.32 -25.98
CA LYS A 403 6.50 13.07 -27.10
C LYS A 403 5.33 12.16 -26.74
N GLU A 404 5.43 11.39 -25.67
CA GLU A 404 4.42 10.42 -25.24
C GLU A 404 3.54 10.91 -24.09
N VAL A 405 3.77 12.12 -23.59
CA VAL A 405 3.05 12.68 -22.44
C VAL A 405 2.30 13.95 -22.84
N THR A 406 1.03 14.02 -22.50
CA THR A 406 0.17 15.17 -22.72
C THR A 406 -0.25 15.82 -21.40
N VAL A 407 -0.18 17.15 -21.34
CA VAL A 407 -0.72 17.92 -20.22
C VAL A 407 -2.24 18.03 -20.37
N CYS A 408 -2.97 17.57 -19.37
CA CYS A 408 -4.42 17.69 -19.31
C CYS A 408 -4.81 18.35 -17.97
N GLY A 409 -4.99 19.68 -17.97
CA GLY A 409 -5.21 20.47 -16.78
C GLY A 409 -4.06 20.36 -15.77
N LYS A 410 -4.35 19.86 -14.58
CA LYS A 410 -3.35 19.64 -13.53
C LYS A 410 -2.63 18.28 -13.65
N GLN A 411 -3.00 17.44 -14.62
CA GLN A 411 -2.47 16.10 -14.79
C GLN A 411 -1.52 16.02 -15.98
N LEU A 412 -0.47 15.21 -15.83
CA LEU A 412 0.33 14.67 -16.92
C LEU A 412 -0.17 13.27 -17.19
N ILE A 413 -0.49 12.98 -18.44
CA ILE A 413 -1.10 11.71 -18.84
C ILE A 413 -0.34 11.17 -20.06
N PHE A 414 -0.07 9.86 -20.10
CA PHE A 414 0.45 9.25 -21.33
C PHE A 414 -0.52 9.49 -22.49
N THR A 415 -0.02 10.05 -23.59
CA THR A 415 -0.82 10.44 -24.77
C THR A 415 -1.72 9.30 -25.25
N LYS A 416 -1.18 8.08 -25.29
CA LYS A 416 -1.94 6.89 -25.67
C LYS A 416 -3.07 6.57 -24.69
N LYS A 417 -2.83 6.70 -23.39
CA LYS A 417 -3.84 6.49 -22.35
C LYS A 417 -4.91 7.58 -22.38
N LEU A 418 -4.51 8.82 -22.60
CA LEU A 418 -5.44 9.93 -22.76
C LEU A 418 -6.40 9.66 -23.92
N ALA A 419 -5.88 9.25 -25.09
CA ALA A 419 -6.70 8.91 -26.26
C ALA A 419 -7.67 7.73 -25.97
N GLU A 420 -7.21 6.68 -25.27
CA GLU A 420 -8.06 5.57 -24.85
C GLU A 420 -9.20 6.04 -23.92
N TRP A 421 -8.91 6.89 -22.96
CA TRP A 421 -9.90 7.43 -22.01
C TRP A 421 -10.86 8.42 -22.67
N GLU A 422 -10.37 9.29 -23.55
CA GLU A 422 -11.22 10.17 -24.36
C GLU A 422 -12.21 9.37 -25.22
N ALA A 423 -11.74 8.31 -25.87
CA ALA A 423 -12.59 7.43 -26.66
C ALA A 423 -13.70 6.78 -25.81
N LYS A 424 -13.40 6.31 -24.61
CA LYS A 424 -14.40 5.74 -23.69
C LYS A 424 -15.41 6.76 -23.21
N ILE A 425 -14.99 7.99 -22.91
CA ILE A 425 -15.89 9.07 -22.53
C ILE A 425 -16.81 9.44 -23.68
N LEU A 426 -16.28 9.55 -24.91
CA LEU A 426 -17.07 9.84 -26.11
C LEU A 426 -18.02 8.67 -26.46
N GLU A 427 -17.63 7.42 -26.20
CA GLU A 427 -18.51 6.26 -26.35
C GLU A 427 -19.68 6.32 -25.37
N THR A 428 -19.42 6.71 -24.10
CA THR A 428 -20.47 6.94 -23.09
C THR A 428 -21.42 8.05 -23.58
N ALA A 429 -20.87 9.13 -24.09
CA ALA A 429 -21.67 10.24 -24.66
C ALA A 429 -22.56 9.80 -25.82
N LYS A 430 -22.07 8.95 -26.73
CA LYS A 430 -22.84 8.40 -27.86
C LYS A 430 -23.97 7.49 -27.41
N LYS A 431 -23.81 6.75 -26.30
CA LYS A 431 -24.83 5.83 -25.77
C LYS A 431 -25.94 6.54 -25.02
N SER A 432 -25.73 7.79 -24.56
CA SER A 432 -26.68 8.57 -23.79
C SER A 432 -27.12 9.83 -24.53
N GLN A 433 -28.26 9.77 -25.20
CA GLN A 433 -28.83 10.94 -25.89
C GLN A 433 -29.21 12.08 -24.94
N ALA A 434 -29.53 11.74 -23.70
CA ALA A 434 -29.89 12.72 -22.65
C ALA A 434 -28.66 13.33 -21.95
N GLY A 435 -27.46 12.88 -22.32
CA GLY A 435 -26.22 13.24 -21.65
C GLY A 435 -25.88 12.27 -20.51
N PHE A 436 -24.70 12.46 -19.93
CA PHE A 436 -24.15 11.62 -18.86
C PHE A 436 -23.47 12.48 -17.78
N THR A 437 -23.33 11.95 -16.57
CA THR A 437 -22.57 12.57 -15.49
C THR A 437 -21.16 11.98 -15.39
N ALA A 438 -20.27 12.64 -14.64
CA ALA A 438 -18.91 12.14 -14.44
C ALA A 438 -18.85 10.76 -13.76
N GLU A 439 -19.86 10.43 -12.94
CA GLU A 439 -19.98 9.13 -12.26
C GLU A 439 -20.36 7.99 -13.21
N GLU A 440 -21.05 8.30 -14.30
CA GLU A 440 -21.50 7.31 -15.31
C GLU A 440 -20.40 6.90 -16.29
N ILE A 441 -19.23 7.56 -16.22
CA ILE A 441 -18.07 7.19 -17.04
C ILE A 441 -17.54 5.82 -16.59
N ASP A 442 -17.15 4.99 -17.58
CA ASP A 442 -16.51 3.70 -17.36
C ASP A 442 -15.44 3.77 -16.26
N THR A 443 -15.48 2.83 -15.32
CA THR A 443 -14.54 2.71 -14.20
C THR A 443 -13.08 2.56 -14.66
N ALA A 444 -12.84 2.15 -15.90
CA ALA A 444 -11.51 2.11 -16.49
C ALA A 444 -10.87 3.50 -16.66
N VAL A 445 -11.68 4.59 -16.60
CA VAL A 445 -11.16 5.96 -16.54
C VAL A 445 -11.04 6.36 -15.06
N PRO A 446 -9.83 6.62 -14.54
CA PRO A 446 -9.64 6.95 -13.14
C PRO A 446 -10.40 8.22 -12.73
N VAL A 447 -11.06 8.19 -11.57
CA VAL A 447 -11.88 9.31 -11.07
C VAL A 447 -11.10 10.63 -11.04
N LYS A 448 -9.82 10.58 -10.61
CA LYS A 448 -8.94 11.75 -10.50
C LYS A 448 -8.67 12.50 -11.80
N VAL A 449 -8.80 11.83 -12.96
CA VAL A 449 -8.53 12.44 -14.28
C VAL A 449 -9.81 12.76 -15.05
N ARG A 450 -10.96 12.21 -14.67
CA ARG A 450 -12.23 12.39 -15.40
C ARG A 450 -12.57 13.86 -15.62
N GLN A 451 -12.52 14.67 -14.57
CA GLN A 451 -12.87 16.09 -14.62
C GLN A 451 -11.95 16.87 -15.58
N GLU A 452 -10.66 16.58 -15.59
CA GLU A 452 -9.71 17.29 -16.45
C GLU A 452 -9.91 16.88 -17.93
N ILE A 453 -10.20 15.60 -18.19
CA ILE A 453 -10.49 15.13 -19.56
C ILE A 453 -11.83 15.71 -20.06
N LEU A 454 -12.85 15.77 -19.22
CA LEU A 454 -14.14 16.38 -19.55
C LEU A 454 -13.99 17.86 -19.91
N LYS A 455 -13.23 18.63 -19.11
CA LYS A 455 -12.92 20.03 -19.41
C LYS A 455 -12.20 20.17 -20.76
N LYS A 456 -11.21 19.31 -21.02
CA LYS A 456 -10.48 19.29 -22.30
C LYS A 456 -11.42 19.01 -23.47
N LEU A 457 -12.27 17.99 -23.38
CA LEU A 457 -13.22 17.64 -24.43
C LEU A 457 -14.27 18.73 -24.67
N CYS A 458 -14.66 19.46 -23.63
CA CYS A 458 -15.52 20.64 -23.77
C CYS A 458 -14.78 21.81 -24.47
N ALA A 459 -13.52 22.06 -24.12
CA ALA A 459 -12.70 23.08 -24.77
C ALA A 459 -12.44 22.78 -26.25
N GLU A 460 -12.37 21.49 -26.61
CA GLU A 460 -12.26 21.01 -28.00
C GLU A 460 -13.60 20.96 -28.74
N ASN A 461 -14.69 21.46 -28.17
CA ASN A 461 -16.04 21.40 -28.72
C ASN A 461 -16.51 19.98 -29.10
N LYS A 462 -16.00 18.96 -28.41
CA LYS A 462 -16.44 17.56 -28.57
C LYS A 462 -17.61 17.23 -27.64
N LEU A 463 -17.65 17.91 -26.49
CA LEU A 463 -18.74 17.81 -25.49
C LEU A 463 -19.26 19.22 -25.15
N VAL A 464 -20.50 19.27 -24.71
CA VAL A 464 -21.13 20.46 -24.12
C VAL A 464 -21.49 20.14 -22.68
N ASN A 465 -21.20 21.06 -21.77
CA ASN A 465 -21.52 20.94 -20.36
C ASN A 465 -22.78 21.76 -20.03
N GLU A 466 -23.82 21.11 -19.52
CA GLU A 466 -25.05 21.73 -19.01
C GLU A 466 -25.19 21.43 -17.51
N GLY A 467 -24.45 22.17 -16.68
CA GLY A 467 -24.42 21.96 -15.24
C GLY A 467 -23.63 20.72 -14.82
N SER A 468 -24.31 19.66 -14.38
CA SER A 468 -23.66 18.39 -14.02
C SER A 468 -23.67 17.35 -15.15
N VAL A 469 -24.30 17.66 -16.30
CA VAL A 469 -24.52 16.74 -17.40
C VAL A 469 -23.66 17.15 -18.61
N TYR A 470 -23.02 16.17 -19.23
CA TYR A 470 -22.22 16.33 -20.44
C TYR A 470 -22.94 15.68 -21.63
N LYS A 471 -22.95 16.35 -22.76
CA LYS A 471 -23.57 15.89 -24.02
C LYS A 471 -22.57 15.94 -25.17
N LEU A 472 -22.78 15.13 -26.20
CA LEU A 472 -21.99 15.22 -27.42
C LEU A 472 -22.30 16.56 -28.13
N ALA A 473 -21.28 17.30 -28.55
CA ALA A 473 -21.45 18.56 -29.29
C ALA A 473 -22.20 18.29 -30.60
N GLY A 474 -23.20 19.11 -30.87
CA GLY A 474 -24.04 18.96 -32.06
C GLY A 474 -25.16 17.91 -31.96
N SER A 475 -25.26 17.18 -30.87
CA SER A 475 -26.46 16.37 -30.59
C SER A 475 -27.58 17.31 -30.14
N GLY A 476 -28.46 17.70 -31.07
CA GLY A 476 -29.70 18.39 -30.70
C GLY A 476 -30.56 17.53 -29.76
N ASP A 477 -31.45 18.16 -29.02
CA ASP A 477 -32.45 17.52 -28.11
C ASP A 477 -33.47 16.67 -28.91
N THR A 478 -32.99 15.71 -29.70
CA THR A 478 -33.86 14.78 -30.41
C THR A 478 -34.32 13.71 -29.44
N LEU A 479 -35.44 14.00 -28.77
CA LEU A 479 -36.12 13.03 -27.93
C LEU A 479 -36.61 11.84 -28.77
N SER A 480 -36.47 10.64 -28.24
CA SER A 480 -37.09 9.44 -28.82
C SER A 480 -38.60 9.65 -28.99
N LYS A 481 -39.21 8.98 -29.95
CA LYS A 481 -40.70 9.03 -30.09
C LYS A 481 -41.38 8.64 -28.79
N THR A 482 -40.87 7.66 -28.06
CA THR A 482 -41.36 7.20 -26.77
C THR A 482 -41.19 8.26 -25.68
N ALA A 483 -40.06 8.95 -25.63
CA ALA A 483 -39.84 10.05 -24.70
C ALA A 483 -40.79 11.23 -24.96
N GLN A 484 -41.03 11.57 -26.24
CA GLN A 484 -42.01 12.59 -26.59
C GLN A 484 -43.44 12.19 -26.16
N GLN A 485 -43.85 10.94 -26.40
CA GLN A 485 -45.15 10.42 -25.93
C GLN A 485 -45.24 10.47 -24.40
N LEU A 486 -44.16 10.11 -23.69
CA LEU A 486 -44.12 10.14 -22.24
C LEU A 486 -44.29 11.56 -21.68
N LEU A 487 -43.61 12.56 -22.32
CA LEU A 487 -43.81 13.97 -21.95
C LEU A 487 -45.25 14.46 -22.19
N GLN A 488 -45.83 14.08 -23.30
CA GLN A 488 -47.25 14.43 -23.59
C GLN A 488 -48.20 13.79 -22.57
N LEU A 489 -47.96 12.53 -22.20
CA LEU A 489 -48.75 11.86 -21.14
C LEU A 489 -48.58 12.59 -19.80
N ALA A 490 -47.36 12.95 -19.41
CA ALA A 490 -47.11 13.68 -18.16
C ALA A 490 -47.74 15.08 -18.17
N LEU A 491 -47.73 15.79 -19.28
CA LEU A 491 -48.35 17.09 -19.42
C LEU A 491 -49.89 16.97 -19.35
N LYS A 492 -50.48 15.95 -20.03
CA LYS A 492 -51.92 15.70 -20.05
C LYS A 492 -52.45 15.23 -18.69
N ALA A 493 -51.66 14.46 -17.94
CA ALA A 493 -52.00 14.01 -16.58
C ALA A 493 -52.12 15.17 -15.56
N GLY A 494 -51.52 16.32 -15.87
CA GLY A 494 -51.58 17.48 -14.99
C GLY A 494 -51.04 17.16 -13.59
N PHE A 495 -51.77 17.61 -12.58
CA PHE A 495 -51.39 17.41 -11.18
C PHE A 495 -51.56 15.99 -10.64
N ASP A 496 -52.19 15.08 -11.40
CA ASP A 496 -52.23 13.66 -11.03
C ASP A 496 -50.91 12.96 -11.30
N GLY A 497 -50.09 13.54 -12.20
CA GLY A 497 -48.80 13.00 -12.59
C GLY A 497 -48.92 11.62 -13.28
N ILE A 498 -47.78 11.03 -13.55
CA ILE A 498 -47.69 9.69 -14.16
C ILE A 498 -46.86 8.75 -13.30
N GLU A 499 -47.35 7.51 -13.15
CA GLU A 499 -46.59 6.42 -12.55
C GLU A 499 -45.95 5.59 -13.68
N ILE A 500 -44.62 5.64 -13.81
CA ILE A 500 -43.90 5.02 -14.93
C ILE A 500 -44.16 3.53 -15.06
N ASP A 501 -44.32 2.82 -13.94
CA ASP A 501 -44.57 1.37 -13.94
C ASP A 501 -45.95 0.96 -14.49
N LYS A 502 -46.88 1.90 -14.59
CA LYS A 502 -48.20 1.68 -15.18
C LYS A 502 -48.29 1.99 -16.68
N ILE A 503 -47.21 2.50 -17.27
CA ILE A 503 -47.19 2.93 -18.66
C ILE A 503 -46.60 1.82 -19.53
N GLN A 504 -47.38 1.33 -20.50
CA GLN A 504 -46.94 0.29 -21.44
C GLN A 504 -46.32 0.92 -22.69
N LEU A 505 -45.11 1.41 -22.56
CA LEU A 505 -44.28 1.90 -23.68
C LEU A 505 -42.90 1.20 -23.68
N PRO A 506 -42.32 0.91 -24.86
CA PRO A 506 -40.98 0.36 -24.95
C PRO A 506 -39.96 1.28 -24.27
N GLN A 507 -39.04 0.73 -23.50
CA GLN A 507 -37.95 1.46 -22.82
C GLN A 507 -38.39 2.63 -21.91
N VAL A 508 -39.65 2.66 -21.47
CA VAL A 508 -40.24 3.77 -20.69
C VAL A 508 -39.43 4.16 -19.46
N ARG A 509 -38.86 3.20 -18.74
CA ARG A 509 -37.99 3.48 -17.55
C ARG A 509 -36.68 4.17 -17.93
N LYS A 510 -36.12 3.87 -19.11
CA LYS A 510 -34.92 4.55 -19.62
C LYS A 510 -35.28 5.97 -20.04
N ASP A 511 -36.32 6.13 -20.86
CA ASP A 511 -36.76 7.43 -21.34
C ASP A 511 -37.20 8.36 -20.19
N ALA A 512 -37.86 7.82 -19.15
CA ALA A 512 -38.19 8.60 -17.95
C ALA A 512 -36.96 9.12 -17.23
N ARG A 513 -35.94 8.26 -17.01
CA ARG A 513 -34.67 8.68 -16.40
C ARG A 513 -33.96 9.76 -17.25
N ASP A 514 -33.96 9.58 -18.56
CA ASP A 514 -33.36 10.53 -19.47
C ASP A 514 -34.09 11.87 -19.46
N LEU A 515 -35.43 11.87 -19.42
CA LEU A 515 -36.24 13.09 -19.30
C LEU A 515 -36.09 13.79 -17.95
N VAL A 516 -35.87 13.05 -16.87
CA VAL A 516 -35.53 13.61 -15.55
C VAL A 516 -34.15 14.28 -15.60
N LYS A 517 -33.15 13.64 -16.21
CA LYS A 517 -31.82 14.22 -16.40
C LYS A 517 -31.86 15.51 -17.24
N LEU A 518 -32.69 15.52 -18.26
CA LEU A 518 -32.95 16.70 -19.08
C LEU A 518 -33.79 17.80 -18.39
N GLY A 519 -34.19 17.57 -17.13
CA GLY A 519 -35.02 18.50 -16.39
C GLY A 519 -36.45 18.65 -16.93
N LYS A 520 -36.89 17.82 -17.89
CA LYS A 520 -38.21 17.85 -18.51
C LYS A 520 -39.28 17.13 -17.68
N LEU A 521 -38.85 16.15 -16.86
CA LEU A 521 -39.67 15.53 -15.82
C LEU A 521 -39.07 15.78 -14.44
N VAL A 522 -39.92 15.79 -13.42
CA VAL A 522 -39.57 15.85 -12.02
C VAL A 522 -40.09 14.62 -11.30
N VAL A 523 -39.21 13.89 -10.61
CA VAL A 523 -39.58 12.72 -9.83
C VAL A 523 -40.04 13.18 -8.44
N LEU A 524 -41.24 12.78 -8.06
CA LEU A 524 -41.73 12.85 -6.69
C LEU A 524 -41.58 11.47 -6.00
N GLU A 525 -41.84 11.39 -4.71
CA GLU A 525 -41.87 10.13 -3.98
C GLU A 525 -42.83 9.11 -4.60
N ASN A 526 -42.59 7.82 -4.36
CA ASN A 526 -43.39 6.71 -4.89
C ASN A 526 -43.42 6.59 -6.42
N PHE A 527 -42.29 6.98 -7.08
CA PHE A 527 -42.12 6.91 -8.55
C PHE A 527 -43.15 7.73 -9.35
N LEU A 528 -43.79 8.71 -8.73
CA LEU A 528 -44.64 9.65 -9.40
C LEU A 528 -43.83 10.69 -10.16
N HIS A 529 -44.11 10.90 -11.43
CA HIS A 529 -43.40 11.84 -12.30
C HIS A 529 -44.32 12.95 -12.77
N TYR A 530 -43.85 14.19 -12.65
CA TYR A 530 -44.52 15.38 -13.17
C TYR A 530 -43.79 15.95 -14.38
N HIS A 531 -44.56 16.44 -15.34
CA HIS A 531 -43.98 17.33 -16.35
C HIS A 531 -43.42 18.58 -15.66
N ARG A 532 -42.31 19.08 -16.12
CA ARG A 532 -41.63 20.23 -15.49
C ARG A 532 -42.54 21.45 -15.34
N GLU A 533 -43.28 21.80 -16.36
CA GLU A 533 -44.24 22.93 -16.31
C GLU A 533 -45.32 22.73 -15.26
N ILE A 534 -45.85 21.52 -15.11
CA ILE A 534 -46.84 21.19 -14.12
C ILE A 534 -46.28 21.30 -12.70
N TYR A 535 -45.07 20.80 -12.51
CA TYR A 535 -44.35 20.93 -11.25
C TYR A 535 -44.12 22.41 -10.89
N ASP A 536 -43.65 23.23 -11.84
CA ASP A 536 -43.38 24.65 -11.62
C ASP A 536 -44.69 25.42 -11.33
N LYS A 537 -45.80 25.08 -11.99
CA LYS A 537 -47.14 25.64 -11.68
C LYS A 537 -47.58 25.28 -10.28
N ALA A 538 -47.41 24.02 -9.85
CA ALA A 538 -47.76 23.60 -8.51
C ALA A 538 -46.94 24.34 -7.45
N VAL A 539 -45.63 24.46 -7.67
CA VAL A 539 -44.72 25.20 -6.79
C VAL A 539 -45.11 26.67 -6.71
N ALA A 540 -45.37 27.30 -7.84
CA ALA A 540 -45.80 28.72 -7.89
C ALA A 540 -47.12 28.93 -7.13
N SER A 541 -48.07 28.00 -7.25
CA SER A 541 -49.33 28.08 -6.53
C SER A 541 -49.13 27.97 -5.00
N ILE A 542 -48.28 27.05 -4.55
CA ILE A 542 -47.98 26.85 -3.12
C ILE A 542 -47.25 28.05 -2.50
N LEU A 543 -46.34 28.67 -3.24
CA LEU A 543 -45.54 29.78 -2.77
C LEU A 543 -46.18 31.16 -3.01
N LYS A 544 -47.34 31.21 -3.67
CA LYS A 544 -48.03 32.47 -4.00
C LYS A 544 -48.31 33.28 -2.74
N GLY A 545 -47.77 34.50 -2.69
CA GLY A 545 -47.95 35.43 -1.57
C GLY A 545 -47.20 35.07 -0.30
N LYS A 546 -46.33 34.05 -0.29
CA LYS A 546 -45.48 33.67 0.84
C LYS A 546 -44.13 34.34 0.76
N LYS A 547 -43.58 34.74 1.92
CA LYS A 547 -42.25 35.35 2.08
C LYS A 547 -41.32 34.37 2.86
N ALA A 548 -40.03 34.63 2.81
CA ALA A 548 -39.08 33.88 3.65
C ALA A 548 -39.45 33.98 5.14
N GLY A 549 -39.49 32.82 5.80
CA GLY A 549 -39.97 32.70 7.19
C GLY A 549 -41.44 32.32 7.34
N ASP A 550 -42.28 32.42 6.29
CA ASP A 550 -43.66 32.05 6.37
C ASP A 550 -43.86 30.52 6.47
N ILE A 551 -44.86 30.12 7.21
CA ILE A 551 -45.24 28.70 7.38
C ILE A 551 -46.20 28.27 6.26
N ILE A 552 -45.93 27.11 5.69
CA ILE A 552 -46.81 26.40 4.75
C ILE A 552 -47.30 25.15 5.43
N THR A 553 -48.59 25.10 5.74
CA THR A 553 -49.22 23.88 6.26
C THR A 553 -49.58 22.93 5.10
N ILE A 554 -49.79 21.65 5.41
CA ILE A 554 -50.30 20.70 4.43
C ILE A 554 -51.68 21.14 3.91
N ALA A 555 -52.52 21.78 4.75
CA ALA A 555 -53.81 22.31 4.37
C ALA A 555 -53.67 23.49 3.37
N ASP A 556 -52.75 24.42 3.60
CA ASP A 556 -52.47 25.52 2.65
C ASP A 556 -52.07 24.98 1.28
N ALA A 557 -51.12 24.04 1.26
CA ALA A 557 -50.64 23.46 0.01
C ALA A 557 -51.76 22.66 -0.74
N ARG A 558 -52.63 22.01 -0.01
CA ARG A 558 -53.83 21.35 -0.60
C ARG A 558 -54.79 22.37 -1.21
N THR A 559 -55.09 23.43 -0.50
CA THR A 559 -55.96 24.51 -0.99
C THR A 559 -55.38 25.18 -2.22
N ALA A 560 -54.09 25.46 -2.22
CA ALA A 560 -53.41 26.13 -3.33
C ALA A 560 -53.31 25.27 -4.60
N THR A 561 -53.27 23.95 -4.48
CA THR A 561 -53.08 23.03 -5.62
C THR A 561 -54.33 22.22 -5.94
N ASN A 562 -55.35 22.23 -5.07
CA ASN A 562 -56.54 21.35 -5.12
C ASN A 562 -56.20 19.84 -5.15
N LEU A 563 -55.06 19.46 -4.56
CA LEU A 563 -54.56 18.09 -4.55
C LEU A 563 -54.90 17.37 -3.24
N SER A 564 -55.02 16.03 -3.30
CA SER A 564 -55.13 15.23 -2.10
C SER A 564 -53.79 15.16 -1.34
N ARG A 565 -53.84 14.82 -0.04
CA ARG A 565 -52.67 14.67 0.82
C ARG A 565 -51.59 13.74 0.24
N LYS A 566 -52.01 12.70 -0.51
CA LYS A 566 -51.15 11.72 -1.18
C LYS A 566 -50.16 12.37 -2.16
N TYR A 567 -50.58 13.46 -2.83
CA TYR A 567 -49.76 14.16 -3.83
C TYR A 567 -49.04 15.38 -3.26
N VAL A 568 -49.65 16.04 -2.28
CA VAL A 568 -49.06 17.26 -1.67
C VAL A 568 -47.81 16.95 -0.84
N ILE A 569 -47.79 15.87 -0.06
CA ILE A 569 -46.64 15.53 0.78
C ILE A 569 -45.37 15.26 -0.08
N PRO A 570 -45.40 14.41 -1.11
CA PRO A 570 -44.29 14.23 -2.01
C PRO A 570 -43.78 15.54 -2.67
N LEU A 571 -44.70 16.41 -3.03
CA LEU A 571 -44.38 17.70 -3.63
C LEU A 571 -43.63 18.62 -2.64
N LEU A 572 -44.10 18.72 -1.39
CA LEU A 572 -43.45 19.47 -0.33
C LEU A 572 -42.05 18.90 0.02
N ASN A 573 -41.89 17.59 -0.03
CA ASN A 573 -40.60 16.93 0.21
C ASN A 573 -39.58 17.26 -0.91
N VAL A 574 -40.05 17.33 -2.16
CA VAL A 574 -39.18 17.78 -3.27
C VAL A 574 -38.84 19.26 -3.16
N LEU A 575 -39.74 20.11 -2.69
CA LEU A 575 -39.46 21.53 -2.40
C LEU A 575 -38.40 21.68 -1.30
N GLU A 576 -38.46 20.85 -0.27
CA GLU A 576 -37.46 20.79 0.80
C GLU A 576 -36.09 20.35 0.26
N LYS A 577 -36.06 19.28 -0.53
CA LYS A 577 -34.84 18.77 -1.18
C LYS A 577 -34.19 19.82 -2.10
N ASN A 578 -35.00 20.64 -2.75
CA ASN A 578 -34.55 21.72 -3.63
C ASN A 578 -34.20 23.02 -2.88
N GLY A 579 -34.21 23.01 -1.54
CA GLY A 579 -33.81 24.17 -0.73
C GLY A 579 -34.78 25.36 -0.79
N LYS A 580 -36.03 25.15 -1.19
CA LYS A 580 -37.04 26.22 -1.23
C LYS A 580 -37.81 26.34 0.06
N VAL A 581 -37.89 25.26 0.82
CA VAL A 581 -38.51 25.24 2.14
C VAL A 581 -37.71 24.35 3.09
N ARG A 582 -37.88 24.53 4.40
CA ARG A 582 -37.30 23.69 5.45
C ARG A 582 -38.42 23.07 6.29
N ARG A 583 -38.27 21.82 6.66
CA ARG A 583 -39.23 21.11 7.50
C ARG A 583 -39.24 21.64 8.92
N GLN A 584 -40.44 21.85 9.45
CA GLN A 584 -40.70 22.16 10.85
C GLN A 584 -41.89 21.30 11.30
N GLU A 585 -41.64 20.22 12.03
CA GLU A 585 -42.61 19.19 12.42
C GLU A 585 -43.39 18.65 11.22
N ASN A 586 -44.71 18.94 11.10
CA ASN A 586 -45.54 18.54 9.97
C ASN A 586 -45.65 19.59 8.86
N ASP A 587 -45.13 20.78 9.08
CA ASP A 587 -45.25 21.93 8.19
C ASP A 587 -43.91 22.26 7.51
N ARG A 588 -43.87 23.30 6.70
CA ARG A 588 -42.67 23.79 6.00
C ARG A 588 -42.52 25.29 6.19
N ILE A 589 -41.29 25.74 6.39
CA ILE A 589 -40.94 27.18 6.41
C ILE A 589 -40.32 27.52 5.07
N VAL A 590 -40.75 28.60 4.45
CA VAL A 590 -40.16 29.18 3.22
C VAL A 590 -38.75 29.70 3.54
N LEU A 591 -37.75 29.36 2.74
CA LEU A 591 -36.37 29.78 2.87
C LEU A 591 -36.09 31.06 2.05
#